data_61de67320d6bc4ba6404e4099f540e29
#
_entry.id   61de67320d6bc4ba6404e4099f540e29
#
_cell.length_a   1.000
_cell.length_b   1.000
_cell.length_c   1.000
_cell.angle_alpha   90.00
_cell.angle_beta   90.00
_cell.angle_gamma   90.00
#
_symmetry.space_group_name_H-M   'P 1'
#
loop_
_entity.id
_entity.type
_entity.pdbx_description
1 polymer ?
#
loop_
_entity_poly.entity_id
_entity_poly.type
_entity_poly.pdbx_seq_one_letter_code
_entity_poly.pdbx_strand_id
1 'polypeptide(L)'
;MMTSSLAKFKHFMENVEEMTSSKAGKNLHLEHLEDLVFLGGIAGLRNSIQFLQNLRDMLAGHSNDKVNLTTKWDGAPAIFCGINPDNGKFFVATKGAFAQNPKLCYTDADIDLLYPAATSGLNKKLKLALAYLPDLGITNVLQGDMMFTEGDVKTEFIEGERYVTFRPNTITYAIPYDSDLAKRILAAKMGVVFHTTYRGRPFASMKASFGADIGPLKPSRAVWYRDASFVDATGAATFTATESRKLTDILKEAGVLFRQLNAPITNKIATIETYSQQIMTWNNSKVRKGEEIGNINKHISDFFKDLEAKMTKFALEAKKPETRANRARERDEIMKFWRDRATSKNLQISLQIYNLIVEAKLMIVRKLEQVHDIGTFIKTDDGYRVTKAEGF
;
A
#
# COMPACT_ATOMS: atom_id res chain seq x y z
N MET A 1 34.97 -0.16 8.88
CA MET A 1 34.01 -1.08 8.22
C MET A 1 32.65 -0.41 8.26
N MET A 2 32.29 0.31 7.20
CA MET A 2 30.94 0.89 7.04
C MET A 2 30.01 -0.23 6.54
N THR A 3 29.15 -0.74 7.41
CA THR A 3 28.01 -1.55 6.96
C THR A 3 27.12 -0.62 6.17
N SER A 4 26.90 -0.93 4.89
CA SER A 4 26.16 -0.06 3.98
C SER A 4 24.78 0.28 4.58
N SER A 5 24.34 1.53 4.40
CA SER A 5 23.02 2.02 4.82
C SER A 5 21.89 1.13 4.25
N LEU A 6 22.12 0.56 3.08
CA LEU A 6 21.22 -0.37 2.39
C LEU A 6 21.06 -1.71 3.12
N ALA A 7 22.15 -2.27 3.67
CA ALA A 7 22.07 -3.51 4.45
C ALA A 7 21.28 -3.30 5.74
N LYS A 8 21.41 -2.11 6.37
CA LYS A 8 20.62 -1.72 7.53
C LYS A 8 19.15 -1.48 7.19
N PHE A 9 18.87 -0.91 6.00
CA PHE A 9 17.51 -0.72 5.53
C PHE A 9 16.85 -2.05 5.14
N LYS A 10 17.57 -2.94 4.45
CA LYS A 10 17.07 -4.29 4.16
C LYS A 10 16.74 -5.04 5.43
N HIS A 11 17.60 -5.01 6.42
CA HIS A 11 17.35 -5.61 7.73
C HIS A 11 16.19 -4.94 8.49
N PHE A 12 16.01 -3.63 8.33
CA PHE A 12 14.86 -2.91 8.88
C PHE A 12 13.55 -3.30 8.19
N MET A 13 13.52 -3.41 6.87
CA MET A 13 12.33 -3.86 6.13
C MET A 13 11.97 -5.31 6.50
N GLU A 14 12.97 -6.17 6.66
CA GLU A 14 12.77 -7.53 7.18
C GLU A 14 12.15 -7.50 8.61
N ASN A 15 12.60 -6.61 9.48
CA ASN A 15 12.02 -6.44 10.83
C ASN A 15 10.63 -5.80 10.82
N VAL A 16 10.33 -4.87 9.89
CA VAL A 16 8.99 -4.29 9.72
C VAL A 16 8.04 -5.37 9.17
N GLU A 17 8.51 -6.23 8.27
CA GLU A 17 7.77 -7.39 7.80
C GLU A 17 7.45 -8.37 8.94
N GLU A 18 8.36 -8.59 9.88
CA GLU A 18 8.11 -9.38 11.10
C GLU A 18 7.13 -8.70 12.06
N MET A 19 7.18 -7.36 12.20
CA MET A 19 6.30 -6.59 13.08
C MET A 19 4.88 -6.42 12.54
N THR A 20 4.71 -6.37 11.21
CA THR A 20 3.41 -6.23 10.54
C THR A 20 2.80 -7.57 10.12
N SER A 21 3.56 -8.66 10.21
CA SER A 21 3.03 -9.99 9.97
C SER A 21 1.98 -10.31 11.04
N SER A 22 0.71 -10.34 10.63
CA SER A 22 -0.34 -10.92 11.45
C SER A 22 0.10 -12.30 11.94
N LYS A 23 -0.35 -12.73 13.10
CA LYS A 23 -0.04 -14.05 13.73
C LYS A 23 -0.09 -15.29 12.82
N ALA A 24 -0.41 -15.13 11.54
CA ALA A 24 -0.45 -16.17 10.52
C ALA A 24 0.77 -16.21 9.57
N GLY A 25 1.73 -15.29 9.66
CA GLY A 25 3.05 -15.39 8.99
C GLY A 25 3.09 -15.45 7.46
N LYS A 26 1.99 -15.15 6.74
CA LYS A 26 1.89 -15.46 5.31
C LYS A 26 1.38 -14.33 4.41
N ASN A 27 0.95 -13.21 4.96
CA ASN A 27 0.53 -12.04 4.18
C ASN A 27 1.49 -10.88 4.46
N LEU A 28 2.41 -10.60 3.54
CA LEU A 28 3.24 -9.41 3.57
C LEU A 28 2.35 -8.22 3.15
N HIS A 29 2.11 -7.31 4.09
CA HIS A 29 1.45 -6.04 3.81
C HIS A 29 2.51 -4.95 3.78
N LEU A 30 2.66 -4.27 2.65
CA LEU A 30 3.53 -3.10 2.56
C LEU A 30 2.82 -1.90 3.16
N GLU A 31 3.45 -1.27 4.15
CA GLU A 31 2.96 -0.04 4.78
C GLU A 31 3.50 1.19 4.04
N HIS A 32 2.80 2.30 4.15
CA HIS A 32 3.29 3.57 3.62
C HIS A 32 4.46 4.09 4.45
N LEU A 33 5.43 4.73 3.80
CA LEU A 33 6.62 5.27 4.47
C LEU A 33 6.24 6.26 5.59
N GLU A 34 5.24 7.09 5.38
CA GLU A 34 4.72 8.02 6.36
C GLU A 34 4.03 7.34 7.55
N ASP A 35 3.48 6.14 7.37
CA ASP A 35 2.81 5.40 8.45
C ASP A 35 3.80 4.89 9.49
N LEU A 36 5.08 4.75 9.12
CA LEU A 36 6.16 4.42 10.06
C LEU A 36 6.32 5.45 11.19
N VAL A 37 5.78 6.66 11.01
CA VAL A 37 5.67 7.67 12.07
C VAL A 37 4.88 7.12 13.26
N PHE A 38 3.84 6.34 13.00
CA PHE A 38 2.94 5.79 14.02
C PHE A 38 3.18 4.31 14.30
N LEU A 39 3.73 3.56 13.35
CA LEU A 39 3.99 2.12 13.51
C LEU A 39 5.36 1.81 14.11
N GLY A 40 6.38 2.56 13.71
CA GLY A 40 7.78 2.27 14.07
C GLY A 40 8.32 3.11 15.22
N GLY A 41 7.54 4.00 15.81
CA GLY A 41 7.98 4.91 16.87
C GLY A 41 9.17 5.76 16.45
N ILE A 42 10.06 6.06 17.39
CA ILE A 42 11.28 6.87 17.13
C ILE A 42 12.20 6.20 16.10
N ALA A 43 12.31 4.89 16.13
CA ALA A 43 13.13 4.15 15.16
C ALA A 43 12.54 4.21 13.75
N GLY A 44 11.23 3.99 13.59
CA GLY A 44 10.54 4.08 12.31
C GLY A 44 10.65 5.47 11.70
N LEU A 45 10.43 6.51 12.48
CA LEU A 45 10.60 7.90 12.07
C LEU A 45 12.00 8.21 11.55
N ARG A 46 13.02 7.81 12.31
CA ARG A 46 14.42 7.98 11.91
C ARG A 46 14.73 7.29 10.60
N ASN A 47 14.24 6.07 10.45
CA ASN A 47 14.46 5.27 9.26
C ASN A 47 13.76 5.85 8.03
N SER A 48 12.54 6.38 8.18
CA SER A 48 11.83 7.06 7.09
C SER A 48 12.60 8.29 6.59
N ILE A 49 13.08 9.14 7.50
CA ILE A 49 13.89 10.31 7.13
C ILE A 49 15.20 9.88 6.44
N GLN A 50 15.89 8.88 6.99
CA GLN A 50 17.17 8.39 6.45
C GLN A 50 16.99 7.73 5.08
N PHE A 51 15.89 7.01 4.88
CA PHE A 51 15.55 6.44 3.58
C PHE A 51 15.37 7.51 2.50
N LEU A 52 14.59 8.56 2.79
CA LEU A 52 14.40 9.67 1.87
C LEU A 52 15.72 10.43 1.59
N GLN A 53 16.61 10.55 2.57
CA GLN A 53 17.95 11.11 2.37
C GLN A 53 18.78 10.26 1.39
N ASN A 54 18.76 8.95 1.56
CA ASN A 54 19.48 8.03 0.67
C ASN A 54 18.94 8.10 -0.76
N LEU A 55 17.60 8.14 -0.93
CA LEU A 55 16.99 8.32 -2.25
C LEU A 55 17.36 9.66 -2.89
N ARG A 56 17.37 10.75 -2.12
CA ARG A 56 17.84 12.05 -2.60
C ARG A 56 19.28 11.96 -3.11
N ASP A 57 20.17 11.37 -2.33
CA ASP A 57 21.60 11.30 -2.67
C ASP A 57 21.83 10.44 -3.92
N MET A 58 21.06 9.36 -4.08
CA MET A 58 21.06 8.55 -5.28
C MET A 58 20.56 9.36 -6.51
N LEU A 59 19.40 10.01 -6.40
CA LEU A 59 18.83 10.79 -7.49
C LEU A 59 19.63 12.06 -7.82
N ALA A 60 20.46 12.54 -6.86
CA ALA A 60 21.42 13.62 -7.09
C ALA A 60 22.75 13.14 -7.68
N GLY A 61 22.93 11.82 -7.89
CA GLY A 61 24.17 11.24 -8.41
C GLY A 61 25.31 11.20 -7.39
N HIS A 62 25.02 11.37 -6.11
CA HIS A 62 26.02 11.37 -5.04
C HIS A 62 26.26 10.00 -4.41
N SER A 63 25.52 8.98 -4.83
CA SER A 63 25.65 7.59 -4.39
C SER A 63 25.69 6.65 -5.58
N ASN A 64 26.59 5.67 -5.54
CA ASN A 64 26.65 4.56 -6.50
C ASN A 64 25.76 3.39 -6.08
N ASP A 65 24.99 3.52 -5.00
CA ASP A 65 24.11 2.48 -4.53
C ASP A 65 22.91 2.33 -5.49
N LYS A 66 22.67 1.11 -5.95
CA LYS A 66 21.46 0.79 -6.70
C LYS A 66 20.30 0.69 -5.72
N VAL A 67 19.33 1.56 -5.85
CA VAL A 67 18.06 1.44 -5.13
C VAL A 67 17.05 0.78 -6.06
N ASN A 68 16.58 -0.37 -5.68
CA ASN A 68 15.49 -1.03 -6.36
C ASN A 68 14.18 -0.42 -5.83
N LEU A 69 13.51 0.33 -6.69
CA LEU A 69 12.21 0.90 -6.37
C LEU A 69 11.12 0.01 -6.96
N THR A 70 10.09 -0.23 -6.18
CA THR A 70 8.91 -0.95 -6.62
C THR A 70 7.71 -0.02 -6.57
N THR A 71 6.81 -0.14 -7.52
CA THR A 71 5.55 0.60 -7.49
C THR A 71 4.53 -0.21 -6.70
N LYS A 72 3.96 0.35 -5.64
CA LYS A 72 2.80 -0.24 -4.98
C LYS A 72 1.56 0.09 -5.78
N TRP A 73 1.01 -0.91 -6.44
CA TRP A 73 -0.24 -0.80 -7.18
C TRP A 73 -1.44 -0.92 -6.24
N ASP A 74 -2.45 -0.07 -6.41
CA ASP A 74 -3.71 -0.11 -5.64
C ASP A 74 -4.75 -0.98 -6.38
N GLY A 75 -4.45 -2.26 -6.51
CA GLY A 75 -5.34 -3.22 -7.16
C GLY A 75 -6.32 -3.89 -6.20
N ALA A 76 -7.45 -4.37 -6.73
CA ALA A 76 -8.42 -5.17 -5.99
C ALA A 76 -9.29 -6.03 -6.92
N PRO A 77 -9.54 -7.28 -6.54
CA PRO A 77 -9.09 -8.03 -5.39
C PRO A 77 -7.64 -8.54 -5.53
N ALA A 78 -7.03 -8.90 -4.39
CA ALA A 78 -5.80 -9.68 -4.41
C ALA A 78 -6.11 -11.10 -4.91
N ILE A 79 -5.34 -11.57 -5.89
CA ILE A 79 -5.48 -12.86 -6.55
C ILE A 79 -4.24 -13.71 -6.29
N PHE A 80 -4.47 -14.94 -5.84
CA PHE A 80 -3.46 -15.99 -5.79
C PHE A 80 -3.74 -16.95 -6.92
N CYS A 81 -2.73 -17.32 -7.70
CA CYS A 81 -2.90 -18.24 -8.82
C CYS A 81 -1.62 -19.01 -9.10
N GLY A 82 -1.75 -20.19 -9.70
CA GLY A 82 -0.61 -21.02 -10.10
C GLY A 82 -0.91 -22.49 -9.94
N ILE A 83 0.15 -23.30 -10.01
CA ILE A 83 0.06 -24.77 -9.85
C ILE A 83 0.14 -25.12 -8.36
N ASN A 84 -0.88 -25.81 -7.85
CA ASN A 84 -0.81 -26.39 -6.51
C ASN A 84 0.21 -27.53 -6.51
N PRO A 85 1.30 -27.46 -5.71
CA PRO A 85 2.35 -28.47 -5.72
C PRO A 85 1.89 -29.83 -5.20
N ASP A 86 0.76 -29.90 -4.48
CA ASP A 86 0.27 -31.15 -3.88
C ASP A 86 -0.54 -32.00 -4.87
N ASN A 87 -1.19 -31.37 -5.85
CA ASN A 87 -2.04 -32.07 -6.82
C ASN A 87 -1.77 -31.75 -8.30
N GLY A 88 -0.86 -30.81 -8.58
CA GLY A 88 -0.47 -30.43 -9.94
C GLY A 88 -1.52 -29.67 -10.73
N LYS A 89 -2.64 -29.23 -10.11
CA LYS A 89 -3.71 -28.51 -10.80
C LYS A 89 -3.52 -27.00 -10.66
N PHE A 90 -3.88 -26.27 -11.72
CA PHE A 90 -3.95 -24.83 -11.66
C PHE A 90 -5.15 -24.39 -10.80
N PHE A 91 -4.95 -23.38 -9.98
CA PHE A 91 -6.00 -22.82 -9.14
C PHE A 91 -5.97 -21.29 -9.15
N VAL A 92 -7.09 -20.70 -8.76
CA VAL A 92 -7.21 -19.30 -8.35
C VAL A 92 -7.77 -19.23 -6.93
N ALA A 93 -7.37 -18.22 -6.19
CA ALA A 93 -7.85 -17.96 -4.84
C ALA A 93 -7.73 -16.49 -4.47
N THR A 94 -8.27 -16.11 -3.33
CA THR A 94 -8.06 -14.82 -2.67
C THR A 94 -7.25 -15.02 -1.37
N LYS A 95 -7.29 -14.05 -0.45
CA LYS A 95 -6.62 -14.11 0.87
C LYS A 95 -6.90 -15.41 1.65
N GLY A 96 -7.96 -16.14 1.30
CA GLY A 96 -8.26 -17.45 1.88
C GLY A 96 -7.39 -18.61 1.39
N ALA A 97 -6.44 -18.38 0.47
CA ALA A 97 -5.56 -19.41 -0.06
C ALA A 97 -4.77 -20.16 1.03
N PHE A 98 -4.29 -19.43 2.04
CA PHE A 98 -3.49 -19.95 3.14
C PHE A 98 -4.23 -19.95 4.49
N ALA A 99 -5.56 -19.93 4.48
CA ALA A 99 -6.36 -20.10 5.69
C ALA A 99 -6.23 -21.53 6.24
N GLN A 100 -6.66 -21.74 7.48
CA GLN A 100 -6.71 -23.08 8.09
C GLN A 100 -7.47 -24.09 7.20
N ASN A 101 -8.54 -23.65 6.54
CA ASN A 101 -9.23 -24.37 5.48
C ASN A 101 -9.03 -23.60 4.17
N PRO A 102 -8.02 -23.97 3.34
CA PRO A 102 -7.69 -23.26 2.13
C PRO A 102 -8.86 -23.19 1.14
N LYS A 103 -9.15 -22.00 0.64
CA LYS A 103 -10.19 -21.78 -0.38
C LYS A 103 -9.54 -21.71 -1.76
N LEU A 104 -9.20 -22.86 -2.32
CA LEU A 104 -8.60 -22.98 -3.66
C LEU A 104 -9.68 -23.38 -4.67
N CYS A 105 -9.81 -22.61 -5.74
CA CYS A 105 -10.78 -22.85 -6.79
C CYS A 105 -10.06 -23.42 -8.03
N TYR A 106 -10.38 -24.64 -8.41
CA TYR A 106 -9.87 -25.33 -9.59
C TYR A 106 -10.84 -25.33 -10.76
N THR A 107 -12.12 -25.07 -10.47
CA THR A 107 -13.23 -25.06 -11.41
C THR A 107 -14.19 -23.89 -11.13
N ASP A 108 -15.03 -23.56 -12.11
CA ASP A 108 -16.12 -22.59 -11.94
C ASP A 108 -17.08 -23.00 -10.82
N ALA A 109 -17.33 -24.30 -10.66
CA ALA A 109 -18.17 -24.83 -9.60
C ALA A 109 -17.59 -24.56 -8.21
N ASP A 110 -16.26 -24.67 -8.05
CA ASP A 110 -15.59 -24.31 -6.79
C ASP A 110 -15.77 -22.82 -6.49
N ILE A 111 -15.69 -21.98 -7.53
CA ILE A 111 -15.89 -20.53 -7.39
C ILE A 111 -17.33 -20.23 -6.98
N ASP A 112 -18.31 -20.87 -7.62
CA ASP A 112 -19.73 -20.68 -7.28
C ASP A 112 -20.06 -21.11 -5.84
N LEU A 113 -19.42 -22.19 -5.39
CA LEU A 113 -19.58 -22.69 -4.03
C LEU A 113 -18.93 -21.78 -2.98
N LEU A 114 -17.68 -21.36 -3.21
CA LEU A 114 -16.88 -20.63 -2.21
C LEU A 114 -17.11 -19.11 -2.23
N TYR A 115 -17.55 -18.58 -3.38
CA TYR A 115 -17.79 -17.15 -3.64
C TYR A 115 -19.08 -16.94 -4.42
N PRO A 116 -20.26 -17.15 -3.81
CA PRO A 116 -21.54 -17.03 -4.51
C PRO A 116 -21.73 -15.68 -5.21
N ALA A 117 -22.21 -15.69 -6.44
CA ALA A 117 -22.35 -14.49 -7.28
C ALA A 117 -23.28 -13.41 -6.69
N ALA A 118 -24.25 -13.82 -5.85
CA ALA A 118 -25.21 -12.91 -5.22
C ALA A 118 -24.57 -11.96 -4.19
N THR A 119 -23.36 -12.23 -3.72
CA THR A 119 -22.73 -11.48 -2.62
C THR A 119 -21.68 -10.47 -3.08
N SER A 120 -21.09 -10.63 -4.24
CA SER A 120 -20.10 -9.68 -4.77
C SER A 120 -19.74 -9.96 -6.24
N GLY A 121 -19.20 -8.96 -6.94
CA GLY A 121 -18.60 -9.14 -8.28
C GLY A 121 -17.33 -10.01 -8.31
N LEU A 122 -16.85 -10.48 -7.15
CA LEU A 122 -15.66 -11.30 -7.00
C LEU A 122 -15.75 -12.64 -7.73
N ASN A 123 -16.92 -13.28 -7.71
CA ASN A 123 -17.18 -14.53 -8.43
C ASN A 123 -16.80 -14.40 -9.92
N LYS A 124 -17.33 -13.39 -10.61
CA LYS A 124 -17.04 -13.13 -12.03
C LYS A 124 -15.55 -12.87 -12.27
N LYS A 125 -14.90 -12.11 -11.38
CA LYS A 125 -13.47 -11.82 -11.47
C LYS A 125 -12.60 -13.07 -11.33
N LEU A 126 -12.95 -13.96 -10.39
CA LEU A 126 -12.24 -15.24 -10.20
C LEU A 126 -12.44 -16.20 -11.38
N LYS A 127 -13.62 -16.26 -11.98
CA LYS A 127 -13.86 -17.06 -13.21
C LYS A 127 -13.02 -16.54 -14.39
N LEU A 128 -12.93 -15.22 -14.58
CA LEU A 128 -12.04 -14.64 -15.58
C LEU A 128 -10.56 -15.00 -15.31
N ALA A 129 -10.13 -14.91 -14.04
CA ALA A 129 -8.76 -15.28 -13.66
C ALA A 129 -8.48 -16.77 -13.93
N LEU A 130 -9.42 -17.66 -13.60
CA LEU A 130 -9.29 -19.10 -13.84
C LEU A 130 -9.27 -19.42 -15.34
N ALA A 131 -10.01 -18.69 -16.15
CA ALA A 131 -10.09 -18.89 -17.60
C ALA A 131 -8.82 -18.44 -18.35
N TYR A 132 -8.19 -17.32 -17.91
CA TYR A 132 -7.13 -16.69 -18.73
C TYR A 132 -5.73 -16.79 -18.12
N LEU A 133 -5.57 -16.86 -16.79
CA LEU A 133 -4.23 -16.91 -16.17
C LEU A 133 -3.45 -18.21 -16.47
N PRO A 134 -4.06 -19.38 -16.68
CA PRO A 134 -3.32 -20.60 -17.08
C PRO A 134 -2.50 -20.41 -18.36
N ASP A 135 -2.98 -19.58 -19.31
CA ASP A 135 -2.31 -19.32 -20.59
C ASP A 135 -0.94 -18.64 -20.43
N LEU A 136 -0.72 -17.97 -19.27
CA LEU A 136 0.57 -17.37 -18.95
C LEU A 136 1.66 -18.41 -18.65
N GLY A 137 1.30 -19.70 -18.45
CA GLY A 137 2.26 -20.75 -18.12
C GLY A 137 2.88 -20.62 -16.72
N ILE A 138 2.13 -20.11 -15.74
CA ILE A 138 2.58 -19.95 -14.37
C ILE A 138 2.86 -21.32 -13.76
N THR A 139 4.11 -21.58 -13.36
CA THR A 139 4.54 -22.84 -12.74
C THR A 139 4.63 -22.80 -11.23
N ASN A 140 4.88 -21.62 -10.64
CA ASN A 140 4.87 -21.37 -9.21
C ASN A 140 3.49 -20.86 -8.77
N VAL A 141 3.34 -20.54 -7.51
CA VAL A 141 2.18 -19.79 -7.03
C VAL A 141 2.56 -18.31 -6.96
N LEU A 142 1.82 -17.48 -7.66
CA LEU A 142 1.97 -16.04 -7.68
C LEU A 142 0.81 -15.37 -6.95
N GLN A 143 1.11 -14.27 -6.29
CA GLN A 143 0.11 -13.33 -5.79
C GLN A 143 0.26 -12.02 -6.56
N GLY A 144 -0.87 -11.45 -6.93
CA GLY A 144 -0.95 -10.14 -7.54
C GLY A 144 -2.28 -9.49 -7.24
N ASP A 145 -2.42 -8.24 -7.67
CA ASP A 145 -3.65 -7.48 -7.55
C ASP A 145 -4.30 -7.33 -8.92
N MET A 146 -5.60 -7.60 -9.00
CA MET A 146 -6.36 -7.39 -10.22
C MET A 146 -6.54 -5.89 -10.44
N MET A 147 -6.15 -5.41 -11.61
CA MET A 147 -6.20 -4.01 -11.96
C MET A 147 -7.49 -3.65 -12.70
N PHE A 148 -7.93 -4.53 -13.59
CA PHE A 148 -9.18 -4.33 -14.35
C PHE A 148 -9.69 -5.64 -14.94
N THR A 149 -10.96 -5.63 -15.30
CA THR A 149 -11.56 -6.51 -16.30
C THR A 149 -11.98 -5.66 -17.49
N GLU A 150 -12.31 -6.27 -18.64
CA GLU A 150 -12.68 -5.50 -19.85
C GLU A 150 -13.81 -4.48 -19.62
N GLY A 151 -14.72 -4.76 -18.68
CA GLY A 151 -15.83 -3.87 -18.32
C GLY A 151 -15.43 -2.68 -17.43
N ASP A 152 -14.23 -2.71 -16.84
CA ASP A 152 -13.72 -1.65 -15.98
C ASP A 152 -12.92 -0.58 -16.76
N VAL A 153 -12.48 -0.93 -17.99
CA VAL A 153 -11.65 -0.06 -18.83
C VAL A 153 -12.54 0.96 -19.55
N LYS A 154 -12.15 2.23 -19.47
CA LYS A 154 -12.87 3.36 -20.09
C LYS A 154 -11.93 4.23 -20.90
N THR A 155 -12.52 5.09 -21.73
CA THR A 155 -11.81 6.20 -22.36
C THR A 155 -12.35 7.51 -21.79
N GLU A 156 -11.49 8.32 -21.22
CA GLU A 156 -11.85 9.58 -20.55
C GLU A 156 -10.92 10.70 -20.95
N PHE A 157 -11.42 11.95 -20.88
CA PHE A 157 -10.61 13.16 -21.04
C PHE A 157 -10.21 13.66 -19.65
N ILE A 158 -8.91 13.87 -19.43
CA ILE A 158 -8.34 14.40 -18.20
C ILE A 158 -7.45 15.57 -18.58
N GLU A 159 -7.75 16.75 -18.05
CA GLU A 159 -7.01 18.00 -18.35
C GLU A 159 -6.90 18.31 -19.87
N GLY A 160 -7.92 17.92 -20.64
CA GLY A 160 -7.98 18.15 -22.09
C GLY A 160 -7.33 17.06 -22.95
N GLU A 161 -6.68 16.09 -22.36
CA GLU A 161 -6.00 14.98 -23.03
C GLU A 161 -6.83 13.67 -22.94
N ARG A 162 -6.73 12.81 -23.94
CA ARG A 162 -7.48 11.56 -24.02
C ARG A 162 -6.69 10.40 -23.42
N TYR A 163 -7.33 9.66 -22.49
CA TYR A 163 -6.71 8.54 -21.80
C TYR A 163 -7.58 7.28 -21.83
N VAL A 164 -6.91 6.14 -21.79
CA VAL A 164 -7.52 4.87 -21.37
C VAL A 164 -7.39 4.79 -19.86
N THR A 165 -8.50 4.62 -19.15
CA THR A 165 -8.54 4.63 -17.68
C THR A 165 -9.13 3.36 -17.12
N PHE A 166 -8.68 2.97 -15.92
CA PHE A 166 -9.31 1.95 -15.09
C PHE A 166 -9.09 2.29 -13.60
N ARG A 167 -10.05 1.90 -12.77
CA ARG A 167 -10.03 2.19 -11.34
C ARG A 167 -10.29 0.92 -10.53
N PRO A 168 -9.24 0.17 -10.14
CA PRO A 168 -9.42 -1.09 -9.41
C PRO A 168 -9.91 -0.89 -7.98
N ASN A 169 -9.48 0.19 -7.31
CA ASN A 169 -9.84 0.53 -5.93
C ASN A 169 -10.04 2.04 -5.80
N THR A 170 -9.11 2.75 -5.16
CA THR A 170 -9.22 4.20 -4.91
C THR A 170 -8.63 5.01 -6.04
N ILE A 171 -7.52 4.56 -6.60
CA ILE A 171 -6.74 5.27 -7.63
C ILE A 171 -7.28 4.95 -9.03
N THR A 172 -7.38 5.98 -9.86
CA THR A 172 -7.61 5.85 -11.29
C THR A 172 -6.28 5.87 -12.02
N TYR A 173 -5.98 4.79 -12.72
CA TYR A 173 -4.82 4.70 -13.62
C TYR A 173 -5.22 5.24 -14.99
N ALA A 174 -4.38 6.09 -15.56
CA ALA A 174 -4.62 6.74 -16.83
C ALA A 174 -3.42 6.56 -17.76
N ILE A 175 -3.66 6.06 -18.95
CA ILE A 175 -2.66 5.77 -19.96
C ILE A 175 -2.97 6.61 -21.19
N PRO A 176 -2.00 7.36 -21.76
CA PRO A 176 -2.22 8.13 -22.99
C PRO A 176 -2.82 7.25 -24.09
N TYR A 177 -3.94 7.67 -24.66
CA TYR A 177 -4.79 6.85 -25.54
C TYR A 177 -4.03 6.30 -26.77
N ASP A 178 -3.14 7.09 -27.33
CA ASP A 178 -2.41 6.72 -28.56
C ASP A 178 -1.18 5.84 -28.32
N SER A 179 -0.89 5.50 -27.04
CA SER A 179 0.25 4.68 -26.69
C SER A 179 0.03 3.19 -27.03
N ASP A 180 1.12 2.47 -27.24
CA ASP A 180 1.04 1.01 -27.45
C ASP A 180 0.56 0.27 -26.20
N LEU A 181 0.80 0.84 -25.02
CA LEU A 181 0.30 0.33 -23.76
C LEU A 181 -1.24 0.42 -23.71
N ALA A 182 -1.82 1.55 -24.13
CA ALA A 182 -3.27 1.71 -24.20
C ALA A 182 -3.92 0.69 -25.14
N LYS A 183 -3.32 0.43 -26.30
CA LYS A 183 -3.79 -0.59 -27.25
C LYS A 183 -3.79 -1.99 -26.63
N ARG A 184 -2.74 -2.32 -25.88
CA ARG A 184 -2.64 -3.61 -25.17
C ARG A 184 -3.70 -3.74 -24.07
N ILE A 185 -3.94 -2.71 -23.28
CA ILE A 185 -4.95 -2.70 -22.21
C ILE A 185 -6.36 -2.81 -22.79
N LEU A 186 -6.67 -2.07 -23.86
CA LEU A 186 -7.96 -2.14 -24.56
C LEU A 186 -8.24 -3.53 -25.18
N ALA A 187 -7.21 -4.26 -25.56
CA ALA A 187 -7.34 -5.60 -26.12
C ALA A 187 -7.47 -6.71 -25.05
N ALA A 188 -7.10 -6.41 -23.81
CA ALA A 188 -7.06 -7.39 -22.74
C ALA A 188 -8.43 -7.62 -22.11
N LYS A 189 -8.70 -8.86 -21.70
CA LYS A 189 -9.89 -9.25 -20.93
C LYS A 189 -9.74 -8.97 -19.44
N MET A 190 -8.51 -8.94 -18.95
CA MET A 190 -8.16 -8.61 -17.58
C MET A 190 -6.72 -8.09 -17.47
N GLY A 191 -6.47 -7.34 -16.40
CA GLY A 191 -5.14 -6.90 -16.02
C GLY A 191 -4.78 -7.33 -14.60
N VAL A 192 -3.54 -7.75 -14.39
CA VAL A 192 -3.01 -8.13 -13.08
C VAL A 192 -1.58 -7.63 -12.90
N VAL A 193 -1.27 -7.15 -11.69
CA VAL A 193 0.10 -6.81 -11.29
C VAL A 193 0.55 -7.81 -10.24
N PHE A 194 1.54 -8.62 -10.58
CA PHE A 194 2.11 -9.61 -9.67
C PHE A 194 3.17 -8.96 -8.79
N HIS A 195 3.22 -9.35 -7.50
CA HIS A 195 4.17 -8.77 -6.54
C HIS A 195 4.82 -9.80 -5.60
N THR A 196 4.28 -11.02 -5.49
CA THR A 196 4.81 -12.04 -4.56
C THR A 196 4.83 -13.41 -5.22
N THR A 197 5.92 -14.13 -5.02
CA THR A 197 6.07 -15.53 -5.42
C THR A 197 6.05 -16.42 -4.18
N TYR A 198 5.32 -17.51 -4.25
CA TYR A 198 5.28 -18.55 -3.22
C TYR A 198 5.98 -19.80 -3.74
N ARG A 199 6.89 -20.36 -2.93
CA ARG A 199 7.67 -21.56 -3.26
C ARG A 199 7.70 -22.53 -2.09
N GLY A 200 7.78 -23.82 -2.40
CA GLY A 200 7.88 -24.90 -1.41
C GLY A 200 6.81 -25.97 -1.57
N ARG A 201 6.95 -27.04 -0.80
CA ARG A 201 6.01 -28.16 -0.69
C ARG A 201 5.95 -28.62 0.77
N PRO A 202 4.79 -29.06 1.27
CA PRO A 202 3.46 -29.00 0.66
C PRO A 202 2.94 -27.55 0.55
N PHE A 203 1.79 -27.34 -0.11
CA PHE A 203 1.17 -26.01 -0.31
C PHE A 203 1.07 -25.22 1.00
N ALA A 204 0.65 -25.88 2.08
CA ALA A 204 0.52 -25.27 3.40
C ALA A 204 1.83 -24.72 3.99
N SER A 205 3.00 -25.18 3.54
CA SER A 205 4.32 -24.76 4.02
C SER A 205 5.06 -23.82 3.05
N MET A 206 4.42 -23.39 1.96
CA MET A 206 5.04 -22.48 1.00
C MET A 206 5.49 -21.19 1.67
N LYS A 207 6.64 -20.69 1.24
CA LYS A 207 7.21 -19.42 1.72
C LYS A 207 7.00 -18.33 0.67
N ALA A 208 6.55 -17.17 1.13
CA ALA A 208 6.44 -15.97 0.30
C ALA A 208 7.81 -15.32 0.11
N SER A 209 8.05 -14.80 -1.10
CA SER A 209 9.14 -13.87 -1.38
C SER A 209 8.58 -12.70 -2.19
N PHE A 210 8.97 -11.48 -1.83
CA PHE A 210 8.59 -10.30 -2.60
C PHE A 210 9.28 -10.32 -3.97
N GLY A 211 8.56 -9.82 -4.99
CA GLY A 211 8.95 -9.86 -6.39
C GLY A 211 8.39 -11.08 -7.10
N ALA A 212 7.80 -10.82 -8.25
CA ALA A 212 7.30 -11.87 -9.13
C ALA A 212 8.23 -11.97 -10.34
N ASP A 213 8.91 -13.10 -10.49
CA ASP A 213 9.65 -13.39 -11.73
C ASP A 213 8.65 -13.63 -12.84
N ILE A 214 8.31 -12.57 -13.58
CA ILE A 214 7.41 -12.61 -14.72
C ILE A 214 8.12 -12.93 -16.05
N GLY A 215 9.46 -12.99 -16.06
CA GLY A 215 10.24 -13.27 -17.26
C GLY A 215 9.86 -14.59 -17.94
N PRO A 216 9.62 -15.69 -17.22
CA PRO A 216 9.17 -16.95 -17.79
C PRO A 216 7.73 -16.98 -18.29
N LEU A 217 6.91 -15.97 -17.97
CA LEU A 217 5.50 -15.95 -18.35
C LEU A 217 5.34 -15.72 -19.85
N LYS A 218 4.40 -16.46 -20.44
CA LYS A 218 4.09 -16.34 -21.86
C LYS A 218 3.32 -15.05 -22.13
N PRO A 219 3.62 -14.34 -23.24
CA PRO A 219 2.79 -13.23 -23.68
C PRO A 219 1.35 -13.68 -23.92
N SER A 220 0.38 -12.87 -23.50
CA SER A 220 -1.04 -13.09 -23.75
C SER A 220 -1.69 -11.83 -24.27
N ARG A 221 -2.60 -11.96 -25.24
CA ARG A 221 -3.46 -10.86 -25.67
C ARG A 221 -4.64 -10.65 -24.71
N ALA A 222 -5.07 -11.71 -24.04
CA ALA A 222 -6.21 -11.68 -23.12
C ALA A 222 -5.84 -11.16 -21.74
N VAL A 223 -4.56 -11.25 -21.32
CA VAL A 223 -4.09 -10.83 -20.02
C VAL A 223 -3.00 -9.75 -20.17
N TRP A 224 -3.28 -8.56 -19.70
CA TRP A 224 -2.24 -7.58 -19.43
C TRP A 224 -1.65 -7.87 -18.05
N TYR A 225 -0.33 -8.00 -17.96
CA TYR A 225 0.34 -8.20 -16.68
C TYR A 225 1.61 -7.39 -16.58
N ARG A 226 1.95 -7.04 -15.34
CA ARG A 226 3.23 -6.44 -14.93
C ARG A 226 3.72 -7.07 -13.63
N ASP A 227 5.01 -6.92 -13.37
CA ASP A 227 5.59 -7.09 -12.05
C ASP A 227 5.46 -5.77 -11.29
N ALA A 228 5.13 -5.83 -10.00
CA ALA A 228 5.21 -4.68 -9.10
C ALA A 228 6.66 -4.29 -8.83
N SER A 229 7.62 -5.16 -9.12
CA SER A 229 9.03 -4.91 -8.89
C SER A 229 9.69 -4.20 -10.07
N PHE A 230 10.48 -3.22 -9.71
CA PHE A 230 11.66 -2.70 -10.42
C PHE A 230 11.45 -1.97 -11.73
N VAL A 231 11.42 -0.66 -11.63
CA VAL A 231 12.07 0.17 -12.63
C VAL A 231 13.49 0.43 -12.12
N ASP A 232 14.50 0.00 -12.87
CA ASP A 232 15.87 0.47 -12.65
C ASP A 232 15.89 1.96 -13.00
N ALA A 233 15.66 2.78 -11.97
CA ALA A 233 15.67 4.23 -12.11
C ALA A 233 17.11 4.78 -12.20
N THR A 234 18.12 3.90 -12.22
CA THR A 234 19.53 4.27 -12.29
C THR A 234 19.82 5.02 -13.59
N GLY A 235 20.01 6.33 -13.48
CA GLY A 235 20.31 7.21 -14.61
C GLY A 235 19.12 7.74 -15.41
N ALA A 236 17.89 7.25 -15.18
CA ALA A 236 16.71 7.69 -15.92
C ALA A 236 16.03 8.92 -15.28
N ALA A 237 16.14 9.10 -13.96
CA ALA A 237 15.67 10.29 -13.26
C ALA A 237 16.80 10.89 -12.42
N THR A 238 17.12 12.15 -12.63
CA THR A 238 18.15 12.86 -11.87
C THR A 238 17.57 14.15 -11.30
N PHE A 239 17.76 14.37 -10.01
CA PHE A 239 17.42 15.64 -9.39
C PHE A 239 18.33 16.76 -9.87
N THR A 240 17.73 17.87 -10.21
CA THR A 240 18.46 19.13 -10.35
C THR A 240 19.00 19.61 -9.01
N ALA A 241 19.99 20.50 -9.00
CA ALA A 241 20.51 21.10 -7.77
C ALA A 241 19.41 21.80 -6.95
N THR A 242 18.40 22.38 -7.62
CA THR A 242 17.27 23.04 -6.98
C THR A 242 16.33 22.05 -6.32
N GLU A 243 16.00 20.94 -6.98
CA GLU A 243 15.15 19.87 -6.43
C GLU A 243 15.85 19.19 -5.24
N SER A 244 17.16 18.88 -5.35
CA SER A 244 17.96 18.34 -4.25
C SER A 244 17.99 19.25 -3.04
N ARG A 245 18.13 20.57 -3.25
CA ARG A 245 18.11 21.56 -2.18
C ARG A 245 16.73 21.60 -1.49
N LYS A 246 15.66 21.68 -2.26
CA LYS A 246 14.30 21.69 -1.73
C LYS A 246 14.02 20.47 -0.87
N LEU A 247 14.35 19.27 -1.37
CA LEU A 247 14.19 18.03 -0.61
C LEU A 247 15.05 18.02 0.66
N THR A 248 16.27 18.55 0.58
CA THR A 248 17.16 18.69 1.74
C THR A 248 16.54 19.59 2.82
N ASP A 249 15.91 20.69 2.43
CA ASP A 249 15.31 21.63 3.38
C ASP A 249 14.08 21.01 4.08
N ILE A 250 13.24 20.27 3.35
CA ILE A 250 12.12 19.50 3.92
C ILE A 250 12.65 18.49 4.96
N LEU A 251 13.67 17.72 4.61
CA LEU A 251 14.23 16.70 5.50
C LEU A 251 14.95 17.30 6.71
N LYS A 252 15.56 18.48 6.58
CA LYS A 252 16.12 19.25 7.71
C LYS A 252 15.01 19.69 8.68
N GLU A 253 13.90 20.21 8.17
CA GLU A 253 12.75 20.59 8.98
C GLU A 253 12.20 19.39 9.74
N ALA A 254 11.97 18.26 9.05
CA ALA A 254 11.59 17.01 9.70
C ALA A 254 12.56 16.59 10.81
N GLY A 255 13.88 16.74 10.59
CA GLY A 255 14.91 16.48 11.60
C GLY A 255 14.89 17.45 12.79
N VAL A 256 14.49 18.70 12.60
CA VAL A 256 14.28 19.66 13.69
C VAL A 256 13.11 19.25 14.57
N LEU A 257 11.98 18.93 13.94
CA LEU A 257 10.77 18.46 14.64
C LEU A 257 11.00 17.11 15.34
N PHE A 258 11.74 16.20 14.71
CA PHE A 258 12.11 14.92 15.32
C PHE A 258 12.78 15.06 16.67
N ARG A 259 13.67 16.05 16.84
CA ARG A 259 14.34 16.32 18.13
C ARG A 259 13.42 16.86 19.22
N GLN A 260 12.22 17.33 18.86
CA GLN A 260 11.23 17.85 19.80
C GLN A 260 10.25 16.75 20.28
N LEU A 261 10.30 15.56 19.69
CA LEU A 261 9.41 14.47 20.08
C LEU A 261 9.72 13.94 21.48
N ASN A 262 8.64 13.60 22.19
CA ASN A 262 8.73 12.82 23.42
C ASN A 262 8.84 11.32 23.06
N ALA A 263 10.05 10.77 23.14
CA ALA A 263 10.31 9.39 22.75
C ALA A 263 9.43 8.35 23.47
N PRO A 264 9.23 8.41 24.82
CA PRO A 264 8.29 7.53 25.53
C PRO A 264 6.88 7.56 24.94
N ILE A 265 6.31 8.74 24.66
CA ILE A 265 4.96 8.87 24.10
C ILE A 265 4.92 8.32 22.66
N THR A 266 5.88 8.71 21.81
CA THR A 266 5.96 8.23 20.42
C THR A 266 6.05 6.71 20.36
N ASN A 267 6.93 6.11 21.17
CA ASN A 267 7.06 4.66 21.24
C ASN A 267 5.81 3.99 21.80
N LYS A 268 5.14 4.60 22.79
CA LYS A 268 3.88 4.07 23.33
C LYS A 268 2.78 4.03 22.29
N ILE A 269 2.66 5.06 21.44
CA ILE A 269 1.69 5.08 20.33
C ILE A 269 2.00 3.92 19.36
N ALA A 270 3.26 3.69 19.03
CA ALA A 270 3.67 2.65 18.08
C ALA A 270 3.51 1.22 18.64
N THR A 271 3.84 1.00 19.92
CA THR A 271 3.83 -0.33 20.52
C THR A 271 2.45 -0.81 20.96
N ILE A 272 1.54 0.12 21.24
CA ILE A 272 0.15 -0.22 21.56
C ILE A 272 -0.67 -0.17 20.28
N GLU A 273 -0.90 -1.34 19.68
CA GLU A 273 -1.57 -1.51 18.39
C GLU A 273 -2.88 -0.71 18.29
N THR A 274 -3.67 -0.65 19.36
CA THR A 274 -4.90 0.12 19.38
C THR A 274 -4.65 1.61 19.09
N TYR A 275 -3.59 2.21 19.63
CA TYR A 275 -3.30 3.63 19.42
C TYR A 275 -2.82 3.92 18.00
N SER A 276 -1.88 3.12 17.49
CA SER A 276 -1.40 3.30 16.12
C SER A 276 -2.52 3.09 15.10
N GLN A 277 -3.35 2.06 15.26
CA GLN A 277 -4.49 1.80 14.37
C GLN A 277 -5.55 2.91 14.42
N GLN A 278 -5.83 3.49 15.58
CA GLN A 278 -6.79 4.58 15.70
C GLN A 278 -6.39 5.79 14.86
N ILE A 279 -5.14 6.25 15.01
CA ILE A 279 -4.67 7.43 14.26
C ILE A 279 -4.48 7.14 12.78
N MET A 280 -3.95 5.96 12.42
CA MET A 280 -3.77 5.57 11.02
C MET A 280 -5.12 5.43 10.29
N THR A 281 -6.10 4.76 10.91
CA THR A 281 -7.45 4.65 10.34
C THR A 281 -8.07 6.02 10.09
N TRP A 282 -7.87 6.96 11.02
CA TRP A 282 -8.32 8.33 10.86
C TRP A 282 -7.63 9.03 9.69
N ASN A 283 -6.29 9.03 9.65
CA ASN A 283 -5.50 9.63 8.57
C ASN A 283 -5.90 9.04 7.21
N ASN A 284 -5.94 7.71 7.09
CA ASN A 284 -6.29 7.02 5.87
C ASN A 284 -7.73 7.31 5.40
N SER A 285 -8.66 7.60 6.34
CA SER A 285 -10.02 8.01 5.99
C SER A 285 -10.06 9.35 5.26
N LYS A 286 -9.07 10.23 5.51
CA LYS A 286 -8.91 11.52 4.86
C LYS A 286 -8.22 11.37 3.50
N VAL A 287 -7.10 10.66 3.49
CA VAL A 287 -6.34 10.37 2.26
C VAL A 287 -7.23 9.71 1.19
N ARG A 288 -8.06 8.72 1.56
CA ARG A 288 -9.00 8.06 0.65
C ARG A 288 -10.04 8.99 0.02
N LYS A 289 -10.32 10.12 0.67
CA LYS A 289 -11.21 11.17 0.15
C LYS A 289 -10.46 12.23 -0.66
N GLY A 290 -9.14 12.10 -0.81
CA GLY A 290 -8.29 13.12 -1.43
C GLY A 290 -8.10 14.37 -0.55
N GLU A 291 -8.43 14.30 0.74
CA GLU A 291 -8.27 15.40 1.68
C GLU A 291 -6.82 15.46 2.20
N GLU A 292 -6.21 16.65 2.16
CA GLU A 292 -4.90 16.88 2.78
C GLU A 292 -5.05 17.19 4.27
N ILE A 293 -4.05 16.76 5.07
CA ILE A 293 -3.95 17.11 6.49
C ILE A 293 -3.32 18.51 6.62
N GLY A 294 -3.99 19.53 6.09
CA GLY A 294 -3.46 20.91 6.07
C GLY A 294 -3.52 21.58 7.45
N ASN A 295 -4.68 21.55 8.10
CA ASN A 295 -4.84 22.12 9.45
C ASN A 295 -4.74 21.03 10.50
N ILE A 296 -3.54 20.81 11.02
CA ILE A 296 -3.24 19.76 12.00
C ILE A 296 -4.06 19.90 13.29
N ASN A 297 -4.25 21.11 13.80
CA ASN A 297 -5.03 21.31 15.04
C ASN A 297 -6.50 20.91 14.85
N LYS A 298 -7.08 21.29 13.71
CA LYS A 298 -8.43 20.87 13.35
C LYS A 298 -8.50 19.35 13.17
N HIS A 299 -7.53 18.78 12.48
CA HIS A 299 -7.44 17.34 12.23
C HIS A 299 -7.41 16.53 13.53
N ILE A 300 -6.61 16.96 14.52
CA ILE A 300 -6.53 16.35 15.85
C ILE A 300 -7.86 16.51 16.62
N SER A 301 -8.44 17.71 16.59
CA SER A 301 -9.73 17.95 17.25
C SER A 301 -10.84 17.07 16.70
N ASP A 302 -10.91 16.95 15.38
CA ASP A 302 -11.90 16.11 14.69
C ASP A 302 -11.63 14.60 14.91
N PHE A 303 -10.35 14.19 14.99
CA PHE A 303 -9.96 12.85 15.41
C PHE A 303 -10.50 12.49 16.80
N PHE A 304 -10.30 13.35 17.76
CA PHE A 304 -10.78 13.09 19.13
C PHE A 304 -12.31 12.98 19.20
N LYS A 305 -13.03 13.82 18.45
CA LYS A 305 -14.50 13.76 18.37
C LYS A 305 -14.99 12.46 17.72
N ASP A 306 -14.39 12.09 16.59
CA ASP A 306 -14.77 10.87 15.86
C ASP A 306 -14.47 9.61 16.67
N LEU A 307 -13.29 9.54 17.30
CA LEU A 307 -12.89 8.42 18.14
C LEU A 307 -13.83 8.25 19.34
N GLU A 308 -14.11 9.33 20.07
CA GLU A 308 -15.02 9.30 21.22
C GLU A 308 -16.45 8.88 20.81
N ALA A 309 -16.94 9.39 19.70
CA ALA A 309 -18.26 9.03 19.17
C ALA A 309 -18.33 7.52 18.80
N LYS A 310 -17.32 7.01 18.13
CA LYS A 310 -17.23 5.58 17.74
C LYS A 310 -17.15 4.67 18.97
N MET A 311 -16.32 5.01 19.95
CA MET A 311 -16.18 4.22 21.17
C MET A 311 -17.43 4.30 22.05
N THR A 312 -18.11 5.44 22.08
CA THR A 312 -19.38 5.61 22.80
C THR A 312 -20.46 4.73 22.17
N LYS A 313 -20.57 4.76 20.82
CA LYS A 313 -21.49 3.89 20.11
C LYS A 313 -21.22 2.42 20.40
N PHE A 314 -19.94 2.00 20.32
CA PHE A 314 -19.53 0.63 20.62
C PHE A 314 -19.86 0.21 22.06
N ALA A 315 -19.74 1.12 23.01
CA ALA A 315 -20.14 0.85 24.40
C ALA A 315 -21.65 0.65 24.53
N LEU A 316 -22.45 1.49 23.87
CA LEU A 316 -23.92 1.43 23.92
C LEU A 316 -24.50 0.18 23.23
N GLU A 317 -23.84 -0.36 22.23
CA GLU A 317 -24.25 -1.60 21.53
C GLU A 317 -24.10 -2.86 22.39
N ALA A 318 -23.41 -2.78 23.53
CA ALA A 318 -23.26 -3.92 24.43
C ALA A 318 -24.59 -4.26 25.13
N LYS A 319 -25.05 -5.51 25.00
CA LYS A 319 -26.29 -6.00 25.59
C LYS A 319 -26.22 -6.08 27.13
N LYS A 320 -25.06 -6.49 27.67
CA LYS A 320 -24.89 -6.67 29.14
C LYS A 320 -24.43 -5.35 29.78
N PRO A 321 -25.05 -4.92 30.88
CA PRO A 321 -24.68 -3.67 31.58
C PRO A 321 -23.21 -3.62 31.98
N GLU A 322 -22.66 -4.73 32.49
CA GLU A 322 -21.25 -4.83 32.87
C GLU A 322 -20.31 -4.63 31.69
N THR A 323 -20.60 -5.24 30.55
CA THR A 323 -19.82 -5.06 29.32
C THR A 323 -19.88 -3.60 28.85
N ARG A 324 -21.05 -2.95 28.97
CA ARG A 324 -21.22 -1.54 28.65
C ARG A 324 -20.35 -0.65 29.53
N ALA A 325 -20.37 -0.91 30.86
CA ALA A 325 -19.56 -0.18 31.80
C ALA A 325 -18.05 -0.36 31.58
N ASN A 326 -17.62 -1.58 31.23
CA ASN A 326 -16.21 -1.86 30.92
C ASN A 326 -15.77 -1.12 29.66
N ARG A 327 -16.56 -1.15 28.58
CA ARG A 327 -16.26 -0.42 27.32
C ARG A 327 -16.27 1.10 27.53
N ALA A 328 -17.13 1.63 28.39
CA ALA A 328 -17.14 3.04 28.73
C ALA A 328 -15.86 3.45 29.48
N ARG A 329 -15.40 2.63 30.45
CA ARG A 329 -14.12 2.86 31.14
C ARG A 329 -12.94 2.83 30.19
N GLU A 330 -12.87 1.84 29.30
CA GLU A 330 -11.83 1.76 28.29
C GLU A 330 -11.81 3.01 27.37
N ARG A 331 -12.98 3.47 26.91
CA ARG A 331 -13.10 4.74 26.19
C ARG A 331 -12.49 5.90 26.98
N ASP A 332 -12.86 6.02 28.25
CA ASP A 332 -12.43 7.16 29.08
C ASP A 332 -10.90 7.13 29.31
N GLU A 333 -10.30 5.96 29.48
CA GLU A 333 -8.85 5.78 29.58
C GLU A 333 -8.14 6.15 28.27
N ILE A 334 -8.64 5.70 27.12
CA ILE A 334 -8.09 6.02 25.81
C ILE A 334 -8.21 7.51 25.53
N MET A 335 -9.37 8.11 25.79
CA MET A 335 -9.57 9.55 25.59
C MET A 335 -8.70 10.39 26.54
N LYS A 336 -8.50 9.95 27.78
CA LYS A 336 -7.57 10.58 28.73
C LYS A 336 -6.15 10.59 28.19
N PHE A 337 -5.68 9.47 27.60
CA PHE A 337 -4.36 9.40 26.97
C PHE A 337 -4.22 10.39 25.80
N TRP A 338 -5.16 10.38 24.86
CA TRP A 338 -5.08 11.24 23.68
C TRP A 338 -5.22 12.73 23.99
N ARG A 339 -6.05 13.09 24.96
CA ARG A 339 -6.30 14.48 25.39
C ARG A 339 -5.25 15.01 26.37
N ASP A 340 -4.37 14.15 26.89
CA ASP A 340 -3.24 14.62 27.70
C ASP A 340 -2.42 15.64 26.92
N ARG A 341 -2.01 16.73 27.59
CA ARG A 341 -1.33 17.85 26.95
C ARG A 341 -0.03 17.43 26.26
N ALA A 342 0.76 16.57 26.90
CA ALA A 342 2.04 16.10 26.34
C ALA A 342 1.79 15.17 25.14
N THR A 343 0.80 14.27 25.24
CA THR A 343 0.41 13.37 24.15
C THR A 343 -0.14 14.14 22.95
N SER A 344 -1.05 15.09 23.18
CA SER A 344 -1.62 15.91 22.11
C SER A 344 -0.56 16.76 21.39
N LYS A 345 0.38 17.36 22.17
CA LYS A 345 1.51 18.10 21.59
C LYS A 345 2.44 17.18 20.79
N ASN A 346 2.74 15.98 21.30
CA ASN A 346 3.56 15.00 20.60
C ASN A 346 2.88 14.53 19.31
N LEU A 347 1.56 14.28 19.33
CA LEU A 347 0.78 13.95 18.14
C LEU A 347 0.83 15.07 17.09
N GLN A 348 0.73 16.34 17.52
CA GLN A 348 0.86 17.49 16.64
C GLN A 348 2.21 17.48 15.89
N ILE A 349 3.31 17.28 16.63
CA ILE A 349 4.66 17.21 16.02
C ILE A 349 4.77 16.00 15.10
N SER A 350 4.25 14.84 15.50
CA SER A 350 4.25 13.63 14.66
C SER A 350 3.52 13.84 13.35
N LEU A 351 2.37 14.52 13.35
CA LEU A 351 1.61 14.85 12.14
C LEU A 351 2.32 15.89 11.26
N GLN A 352 3.06 16.83 11.85
CA GLN A 352 3.92 17.74 11.07
C GLN A 352 5.02 16.96 10.33
N ILE A 353 5.68 16.04 11.01
CA ILE A 353 6.69 15.18 10.38
C ILE A 353 6.06 14.28 9.32
N TYR A 354 4.88 13.70 9.60
CA TYR A 354 4.11 12.92 8.63
C TYR A 354 3.91 13.69 7.32
N ASN A 355 3.44 14.95 7.40
CA ASN A 355 3.23 15.79 6.22
C ASN A 355 4.54 16.07 5.47
N LEU A 356 5.65 16.32 6.17
CA LEU A 356 6.96 16.53 5.54
C LEU A 356 7.48 15.26 4.85
N ILE A 357 7.26 14.08 5.44
CA ILE A 357 7.59 12.80 4.81
C ILE A 357 6.74 12.59 3.55
N VAL A 358 5.44 12.90 3.61
CA VAL A 358 4.54 12.85 2.45
C VAL A 358 5.03 13.80 1.35
N GLU A 359 5.36 15.06 1.67
CA GLU A 359 5.87 16.03 0.71
C GLU A 359 7.17 15.57 0.07
N ALA A 360 8.13 15.10 0.87
CA ALA A 360 9.40 14.57 0.39
C ALA A 360 9.22 13.37 -0.52
N LYS A 361 8.37 12.40 -0.10
CA LYS A 361 7.99 11.24 -0.91
C LYS A 361 7.42 11.66 -2.26
N LEU A 362 6.50 12.62 -2.27
CA LEU A 362 5.86 13.11 -3.48
C LEU A 362 6.81 13.75 -4.47
N MET A 363 7.81 14.49 -3.98
CA MET A 363 8.83 15.05 -4.86
C MET A 363 9.62 13.95 -5.58
N ILE A 364 9.96 12.88 -4.86
CA ILE A 364 10.68 11.73 -5.42
C ILE A 364 9.78 10.99 -6.42
N VAL A 365 8.54 10.70 -6.05
CA VAL A 365 7.58 9.98 -6.89
C VAL A 365 7.35 10.73 -8.21
N ARG A 366 7.07 12.03 -8.15
CA ARG A 366 6.88 12.85 -9.37
C ARG A 366 8.10 12.82 -10.29
N LYS A 367 9.30 12.74 -9.72
CA LYS A 367 10.53 12.62 -10.52
C LYS A 367 10.63 11.26 -11.20
N LEU A 368 10.26 10.20 -10.50
CA LEU A 368 10.26 8.83 -11.01
C LEU A 368 9.11 8.60 -12.01
N GLU A 369 7.95 9.22 -11.81
CA GLU A 369 6.81 9.14 -12.74
C GLU A 369 7.12 9.73 -14.13
N GLN A 370 8.07 10.67 -14.24
CA GLN A 370 8.53 11.19 -15.52
C GLN A 370 9.13 10.12 -16.45
N VAL A 371 9.48 8.96 -15.91
CA VAL A 371 9.99 7.80 -16.64
C VAL A 371 8.92 6.73 -16.86
N HIS A 372 7.69 6.91 -16.36
CA HIS A 372 6.59 5.97 -16.48
C HIS A 372 5.59 6.38 -17.54
N ASP A 373 5.02 5.37 -18.20
CA ASP A 373 3.99 5.49 -19.23
C ASP A 373 2.55 5.40 -18.67
N ILE A 374 2.40 5.46 -17.34
CA ILE A 374 1.12 5.39 -16.63
C ILE A 374 1.04 6.52 -15.61
N GLY A 375 0.06 7.39 -15.77
CA GLY A 375 -0.32 8.39 -14.77
C GLY A 375 -1.33 7.85 -13.77
N THR A 376 -1.40 8.46 -12.60
CA THR A 376 -2.34 8.10 -11.53
C THR A 376 -3.13 9.31 -11.07
N PHE A 377 -4.45 9.15 -10.87
CA PHE A 377 -5.38 10.21 -10.51
C PHE A 377 -6.40 9.73 -9.47
N ILE A 378 -6.86 10.64 -8.59
CA ILE A 378 -8.05 10.41 -7.78
C ILE A 378 -9.22 11.14 -8.45
N LYS A 379 -10.33 10.42 -8.66
CA LYS A 379 -11.59 11.02 -9.09
C LYS A 379 -12.23 11.70 -7.89
N THR A 380 -12.47 13.01 -8.01
CA THR A 380 -13.20 13.82 -7.03
C THR A 380 -14.53 14.26 -7.62
N ASP A 381 -15.41 14.89 -6.82
CA ASP A 381 -16.69 15.44 -7.29
C ASP A 381 -16.48 16.55 -8.33
N ASP A 382 -15.35 17.27 -8.27
CA ASP A 382 -14.97 18.37 -9.18
C ASP A 382 -14.12 17.90 -10.37
N GLY A 383 -13.93 16.58 -10.58
CA GLY A 383 -13.10 16.02 -11.65
C GLY A 383 -11.97 15.14 -11.17
N TYR A 384 -10.84 15.17 -11.89
CA TYR A 384 -9.66 14.38 -11.54
C TYR A 384 -8.58 15.27 -10.91
N ARG A 385 -7.98 14.80 -9.83
CA ARG A 385 -6.75 15.39 -9.27
C ARG A 385 -5.63 14.37 -9.38
N VAL A 386 -4.42 14.84 -9.76
CA VAL A 386 -3.21 14.01 -9.73
C VAL A 386 -3.09 13.42 -8.34
N THR A 387 -3.02 12.11 -8.26
CA THR A 387 -2.82 11.46 -6.98
C THR A 387 -1.41 11.74 -6.49
N LYS A 388 -1.33 11.87 -5.21
CA LYS A 388 -0.10 11.55 -4.50
C LYS A 388 0.11 10.06 -4.74
N ALA A 389 1.03 9.70 -5.66
CA ALA A 389 1.27 8.31 -5.99
C ALA A 389 1.47 7.52 -4.70
N GLU A 390 0.62 6.55 -4.46
CA GLU A 390 0.83 5.56 -3.42
C GLU A 390 1.87 4.59 -3.93
N GLY A 391 3.10 4.76 -3.53
CA GLY A 391 4.12 3.82 -3.89
C GLY A 391 5.45 4.14 -3.26
N PHE A 392 5.82 3.32 -2.36
CA PHE A 392 7.16 2.82 -2.03
C PHE A 392 7.02 1.60 -1.13
#